data_89461ac8f25b2debd08633a899669bf2
#
_entry.id   89461ac8f25b2debd08633a899669bf2
#
_cell.length_a   1.000
_cell.length_b   1.000
_cell.length_c   1.000
_cell.angle_alpha   90.00
_cell.angle_beta   90.00
_cell.angle_gamma   90.00
#
_symmetry.space_group_name_H-M   'P 1'
#
loop_
_entity.id
_entity.type
_entity.pdbx_description
1 polymer ?
#
loop_
_entity_poly.entity_id
_entity_poly.type
_entity_poly.pdbx_seq_one_letter_code
_entity_poly.pdbx_strand_id
1 'polypeptide(L)'
;MVVLVDGVERSFNNIDPEDIESFTVLKDASATAVYGVRGANGVVIVKTKPGRISKPTFSVDYYESLTRMTKKVDMADAYTYMEARNEAQMNKNNTIAYSQAYIDATKKSNGLLPNDNPRLYNPYLYPAVDWANELFNDWGHNRRANINIRGGAPKASYYASLSYYGENGMTRNFKLENYNTSMKYERYNFTSNLNLKPTTKTAIDLGFFGYLGQGHYPQSSAASLYASCMDVNPVIYPMVLPNGMIPGINTQQKFNPYGKLARGGYYDEFSTQLNSNVRVKQDLDFWKWSKGLSASAMIAFDTYNSRRRNYNRSEPMYKFKGATDENGLWIEDTLFDEETGEYLYDVLGE
;
A
#
# COMPACT_ATOMS: atom_id res chain seq x y z
N MET A 1 18.66 -4.33 -18.20
CA MET A 1 18.24 -5.73 -18.15
C MET A 1 16.98 -5.87 -18.97
N VAL A 2 16.95 -6.77 -19.94
CA VAL A 2 15.76 -7.06 -20.77
C VAL A 2 14.93 -8.14 -20.10
N VAL A 3 13.62 -8.00 -20.09
CA VAL A 3 12.70 -9.03 -19.59
C VAL A 3 11.82 -9.51 -20.74
N LEU A 4 11.82 -10.81 -20.98
CA LEU A 4 11.03 -11.44 -22.02
C LEU A 4 10.00 -12.38 -21.40
N VAL A 5 8.73 -12.15 -21.67
CA VAL A 5 7.63 -13.04 -21.32
C VAL A 5 7.13 -13.71 -22.59
N ASP A 6 7.27 -15.03 -22.66
CA ASP A 6 6.93 -15.85 -23.84
C ASP A 6 7.58 -15.37 -25.16
N GLY A 7 8.77 -14.74 -25.01
CA GLY A 7 9.56 -14.21 -26.12
C GLY A 7 9.23 -12.77 -26.54
N VAL A 8 8.34 -12.08 -25.83
CA VAL A 8 8.01 -10.66 -26.02
C VAL A 8 8.54 -9.85 -24.86
N GLU A 9 9.12 -8.66 -25.13
CA GLU A 9 9.62 -7.77 -24.09
C GLU A 9 8.46 -7.14 -23.32
N ARG A 10 8.28 -7.59 -22.07
CA ARG A 10 7.17 -7.23 -21.20
C ARG A 10 7.56 -7.30 -19.73
N SER A 11 6.84 -6.58 -18.87
CA SER A 11 6.94 -6.78 -17.41
C SER A 11 6.25 -8.09 -16.99
N PHE A 12 6.85 -8.80 -16.05
CA PHE A 12 6.25 -9.99 -15.43
C PHE A 12 5.62 -9.73 -14.05
N ASN A 13 5.72 -8.52 -13.52
CA ASN A 13 5.32 -8.18 -12.15
C ASN A 13 3.84 -8.46 -11.83
N ASN A 14 3.00 -8.48 -12.86
CA ASN A 14 1.57 -8.67 -12.71
C ASN A 14 1.11 -10.07 -13.15
N ILE A 15 2.03 -10.96 -13.54
CA ILE A 15 1.71 -12.36 -13.83
C ILE A 15 1.54 -13.09 -12.49
N ASP A 16 0.55 -13.96 -12.40
CA ASP A 16 0.41 -14.83 -11.24
C ASP A 16 1.58 -15.82 -11.20
N PRO A 17 2.34 -15.93 -10.09
CA PRO A 17 3.45 -16.91 -10.00
C PRO A 17 3.04 -18.35 -10.31
N GLU A 18 1.79 -18.75 -10.02
CA GLU A 18 1.28 -20.09 -10.37
C GLU A 18 1.12 -20.29 -11.88
N ASP A 19 1.11 -19.22 -12.68
CA ASP A 19 1.05 -19.29 -14.13
C ASP A 19 2.44 -19.40 -14.78
N ILE A 20 3.52 -19.29 -14.01
CA ILE A 20 4.88 -19.34 -14.50
C ILE A 20 5.37 -20.79 -14.54
N GLU A 21 5.84 -21.25 -15.71
CA GLU A 21 6.47 -22.56 -15.89
C GLU A 21 7.97 -22.51 -15.57
N SER A 22 8.65 -21.44 -16.01
CA SER A 22 10.10 -21.27 -15.77
C SER A 22 10.52 -19.80 -15.75
N PHE A 23 11.53 -19.55 -14.95
CA PHE A 23 12.20 -18.27 -14.81
C PHE A 23 13.70 -18.46 -15.00
N THR A 24 14.28 -17.85 -16.02
CA THR A 24 15.69 -18.01 -16.39
C THR A 24 16.37 -16.66 -16.47
N VAL A 25 17.53 -16.53 -15.83
CA VAL A 25 18.34 -15.32 -15.88
C VAL A 25 19.62 -15.59 -16.65
N LEU A 26 19.79 -14.93 -17.80
CA LEU A 26 21.00 -14.99 -18.60
C LEU A 26 21.90 -13.82 -18.22
N LYS A 27 23.11 -14.11 -17.73
CA LYS A 27 24.11 -13.09 -17.34
C LYS A 27 25.37 -13.14 -18.21
N ASP A 28 25.61 -14.26 -18.89
CA ASP A 28 26.80 -14.46 -19.68
C ASP A 28 26.71 -13.76 -21.03
N ALA A 29 27.80 -13.15 -21.49
CA ALA A 29 27.87 -12.42 -22.75
C ALA A 29 27.50 -13.30 -23.94
N SER A 30 27.89 -14.57 -23.96
CA SER A 30 27.55 -15.54 -25.02
C SER A 30 26.05 -15.82 -25.09
N ALA A 31 25.39 -15.96 -23.91
CA ALA A 31 23.96 -16.21 -23.82
C ALA A 31 23.13 -14.97 -24.17
N THR A 32 23.66 -13.76 -23.89
CA THR A 32 22.97 -12.48 -24.15
C THR A 32 23.25 -11.91 -25.54
N ALA A 33 24.25 -12.44 -26.27
CA ALA A 33 24.63 -11.97 -27.61
C ALA A 33 23.47 -11.96 -28.63
N VAL A 34 22.54 -12.91 -28.52
CA VAL A 34 21.35 -12.99 -29.37
C VAL A 34 20.45 -11.76 -29.22
N TYR A 35 20.53 -11.04 -28.11
CA TYR A 35 19.71 -9.88 -27.78
C TYR A 35 20.42 -8.55 -28.03
N GLY A 36 21.65 -8.62 -28.62
CA GLY A 36 22.44 -7.46 -28.99
C GLY A 36 22.79 -6.56 -27.80
N VAL A 37 23.00 -5.26 -28.06
CA VAL A 37 23.39 -4.26 -27.04
C VAL A 37 22.40 -4.20 -25.87
N ARG A 38 21.11 -4.48 -26.10
CA ARG A 38 20.08 -4.47 -25.06
C ARG A 38 20.27 -5.59 -24.01
N GLY A 39 20.91 -6.68 -24.40
CA GLY A 39 21.25 -7.82 -23.52
C GLY A 39 22.47 -7.60 -22.63
N ALA A 40 23.24 -6.50 -22.80
CA ALA A 40 24.50 -6.27 -22.10
C ALA A 40 24.37 -6.29 -20.56
N ASN A 41 23.21 -5.88 -20.01
CA ASN A 41 22.92 -5.91 -18.57
C ASN A 41 22.17 -7.18 -18.11
N GLY A 42 22.20 -8.26 -18.92
CA GLY A 42 21.49 -9.51 -18.68
C GLY A 42 20.08 -9.53 -19.26
N VAL A 43 19.57 -10.75 -19.40
CA VAL A 43 18.23 -11.04 -19.93
C VAL A 43 17.49 -11.97 -18.97
N VAL A 44 16.26 -11.62 -18.60
CA VAL A 44 15.34 -12.47 -17.86
C VAL A 44 14.33 -13.06 -18.83
N ILE A 45 14.20 -14.36 -18.84
CA ILE A 45 13.25 -15.09 -19.65
C ILE A 45 12.23 -15.72 -18.73
N VAL A 46 10.98 -15.32 -18.85
CA VAL A 46 9.82 -15.86 -18.15
C VAL A 46 8.99 -16.62 -19.17
N LYS A 47 8.65 -17.86 -18.85
CA LYS A 47 7.72 -18.68 -19.66
C LYS A 47 6.50 -18.97 -18.85
N THR A 48 5.33 -18.69 -19.42
CA THR A 48 4.05 -19.07 -18.83
C THR A 48 3.75 -20.55 -19.10
N LYS A 49 2.93 -21.17 -18.25
CA LYS A 49 2.58 -22.60 -18.37
C LYS A 49 1.89 -22.86 -19.72
N PRO A 50 2.46 -23.69 -20.62
CA PRO A 50 1.82 -24.07 -21.88
C PRO A 50 0.76 -25.15 -21.65
N GLY A 51 -0.05 -25.42 -22.65
CA GLY A 51 -0.89 -26.63 -22.72
C GLY A 51 -0.06 -27.90 -22.66
N ARG A 52 -0.63 -29.00 -22.19
CA ARG A 52 0.03 -30.31 -22.09
C ARG A 52 -0.83 -31.42 -22.70
N ILE A 53 -0.22 -32.34 -23.43
CA ILE A 53 -0.91 -33.51 -23.95
C ILE A 53 -1.15 -34.47 -22.78
N SER A 54 -2.33 -34.35 -22.15
CA SER A 54 -2.76 -35.16 -21.00
C SER A 54 -4.28 -35.08 -20.85
N LYS A 55 -4.84 -35.95 -20.01
CA LYS A 55 -6.21 -35.74 -19.52
C LYS A 55 -6.27 -34.40 -18.79
N PRO A 56 -7.40 -33.69 -18.79
CA PRO A 56 -7.58 -32.47 -18.07
C PRO A 56 -7.22 -32.63 -16.59
N THR A 57 -6.37 -31.73 -16.07
CA THR A 57 -6.04 -31.63 -14.65
C THR A 57 -6.46 -30.26 -14.14
N PHE A 58 -7.10 -30.24 -12.97
CA PHE A 58 -7.49 -29.04 -12.27
C PHE A 58 -6.58 -28.86 -11.06
N SER A 59 -6.15 -27.63 -10.81
CA SER A 59 -5.46 -27.25 -9.59
C SER A 59 -6.15 -26.05 -8.97
N VAL A 60 -6.22 -26.06 -7.64
CA VAL A 60 -6.73 -24.94 -6.84
C VAL A 60 -5.70 -24.67 -5.75
N ASP A 61 -5.21 -23.47 -5.72
CA ASP A 61 -4.22 -23.01 -4.74
C ASP A 61 -4.78 -21.82 -3.99
N TYR A 62 -4.66 -21.83 -2.66
CA TYR A 62 -5.08 -20.74 -1.80
C TYR A 62 -3.98 -20.43 -0.79
N TYR A 63 -3.62 -19.15 -0.69
CA TYR A 63 -2.63 -18.64 0.24
C TYR A 63 -3.21 -17.47 1.03
N GLU A 64 -2.93 -17.48 2.31
CA GLU A 64 -3.21 -16.37 3.21
C GLU A 64 -1.92 -16.00 3.93
N SER A 65 -1.61 -14.73 4.00
CA SER A 65 -0.37 -14.27 4.62
C SER A 65 -0.60 -13.02 5.46
N LEU A 66 0.16 -12.93 6.54
CA LEU A 66 0.24 -11.76 7.39
C LEU A 66 1.54 -11.02 7.09
N THR A 67 1.46 -9.73 6.93
CA THR A 67 2.60 -8.84 6.72
C THR A 67 2.74 -7.91 7.91
N ARG A 68 3.97 -7.57 8.26
CA ARG A 68 4.24 -6.56 9.30
C ARG A 68 5.42 -5.68 8.88
N MET A 69 5.54 -4.51 9.51
CA MET A 69 6.72 -3.68 9.34
C MET A 69 7.96 -4.45 9.80
N THR A 70 8.99 -4.50 8.98
CA THR A 70 10.27 -5.16 9.32
C THR A 70 10.94 -4.49 10.51
N LYS A 71 10.79 -3.15 10.61
CA LYS A 71 11.25 -2.34 11.73
C LYS A 71 10.23 -1.25 11.99
N LYS A 72 9.73 -1.20 13.22
CA LYS A 72 8.95 -0.09 13.77
C LYS A 72 9.89 0.70 14.68
N VAL A 73 9.89 2.01 14.55
CA VAL A 73 10.69 2.86 15.45
C VAL A 73 9.95 2.97 16.77
N ASP A 74 10.60 2.62 17.88
CA ASP A 74 10.08 2.88 19.20
C ASP A 74 10.23 4.37 19.48
N MET A 75 9.09 5.05 19.60
CA MET A 75 9.02 6.44 19.98
C MET A 75 8.98 6.54 21.51
N ALA A 76 9.57 7.60 22.04
CA ALA A 76 9.45 7.90 23.45
C ALA A 76 7.97 8.14 23.80
N ASP A 77 7.51 7.58 24.91
CA ASP A 77 6.20 7.91 25.46
C ASP A 77 6.13 9.40 25.87
N ALA A 78 4.92 9.87 26.18
CA ALA A 78 4.67 11.27 26.52
C ALA A 78 5.53 11.77 27.70
N TYR A 79 5.73 10.92 28.71
CA TYR A 79 6.44 11.31 29.92
C TYR A 79 7.94 11.35 29.70
N THR A 80 8.49 10.31 29.11
CA THR A 80 9.90 10.25 28.68
C THR A 80 10.25 11.42 27.74
N TYR A 81 9.32 11.74 26.80
CA TYR A 81 9.48 12.88 25.91
C TYR A 81 9.56 14.21 26.69
N MET A 82 8.64 14.46 27.63
CA MET A 82 8.62 15.70 28.42
C MET A 82 9.88 15.84 29.28
N GLU A 83 10.31 14.76 29.95
CA GLU A 83 11.51 14.73 30.79
C GLU A 83 12.77 14.98 29.95
N ALA A 84 12.94 14.29 28.83
CA ALA A 84 14.07 14.50 27.91
C ALA A 84 14.09 15.92 27.32
N ARG A 85 12.89 16.46 27.02
CA ARG A 85 12.76 17.83 26.53
C ARG A 85 13.17 18.86 27.59
N ASN A 86 12.80 18.64 28.84
CA ASN A 86 13.20 19.46 29.96
C ASN A 86 14.72 19.41 30.17
N GLU A 87 15.35 18.25 30.15
CA GLU A 87 16.80 18.09 30.24
C GLU A 87 17.50 18.84 29.10
N ALA A 88 17.03 18.70 27.86
CA ALA A 88 17.59 19.40 26.70
C ALA A 88 17.47 20.93 26.81
N GLN A 89 16.35 21.46 27.32
CA GLN A 89 16.14 22.88 27.53
C GLN A 89 17.00 23.42 28.70
N MET A 90 17.11 22.63 29.77
CA MET A 90 17.97 22.99 30.92
C MET A 90 19.42 23.11 30.48
N ASN A 91 19.92 22.15 29.70
CA ASN A 91 21.29 22.16 29.18
C ASN A 91 21.56 23.31 28.20
N LYS A 92 20.53 23.73 27.42
CA LYS A 92 20.67 24.77 26.42
C LYS A 92 20.53 26.20 26.99
N ASN A 93 19.49 26.44 27.76
CA ASN A 93 19.01 27.76 28.12
C ASN A 93 18.78 27.93 29.64
N ASN A 94 19.02 26.93 30.44
CA ASN A 94 18.69 26.86 31.87
C ASN A 94 17.20 27.13 32.16
N THR A 95 16.32 26.56 31.28
CA THR A 95 14.86 26.67 31.39
C THR A 95 14.21 25.28 31.29
N ILE A 96 12.95 25.16 31.67
CA ILE A 96 12.16 23.95 31.52
C ILE A 96 11.09 24.18 30.44
N ALA A 97 10.76 23.13 29.66
CA ALA A 97 9.71 23.19 28.66
C ALA A 97 8.33 22.80 29.24
N TYR A 98 8.32 21.88 30.18
CA TYR A 98 7.12 21.37 30.86
C TYR A 98 7.31 21.44 32.35
N SER A 99 6.40 22.11 33.07
CA SER A 99 6.43 22.13 34.52
C SER A 99 6.09 20.75 35.12
N GLN A 100 6.50 20.51 36.36
CA GLN A 100 6.13 19.27 37.05
C GLN A 100 4.58 19.15 37.15
N ALA A 101 3.90 20.29 37.38
CA ALA A 101 2.43 20.33 37.43
C ALA A 101 1.79 19.90 36.10
N TYR A 102 2.35 20.29 34.94
CA TYR A 102 1.88 19.85 33.62
C TYR A 102 2.10 18.33 33.43
N ILE A 103 3.26 17.81 33.81
CA ILE A 103 3.57 16.37 33.73
C ILE A 103 2.59 15.58 34.61
N ASP A 104 2.30 16.05 35.82
CA ASP A 104 1.36 15.39 36.74
C ASP A 104 -0.07 15.47 36.23
N ALA A 105 -0.49 16.60 35.64
CA ALA A 105 -1.78 16.75 34.97
C ALA A 105 -1.94 15.75 33.81
N THR A 106 -0.89 15.57 32.99
CA THR A 106 -0.87 14.57 31.94
C THR A 106 -0.97 13.15 32.49
N LYS A 107 -0.28 12.85 33.60
CA LYS A 107 -0.39 11.53 34.28
C LYS A 107 -1.79 11.30 34.85
N LYS A 108 -2.41 12.31 35.48
CA LYS A 108 -3.80 12.26 35.96
C LYS A 108 -4.80 11.99 34.81
N SER A 109 -4.63 12.73 33.70
CA SER A 109 -5.49 12.62 32.51
C SER A 109 -5.46 11.23 31.86
N ASN A 110 -4.32 10.54 31.96
CA ASN A 110 -4.11 9.22 31.34
C ASN A 110 -4.11 8.07 32.35
N GLY A 111 -4.64 8.27 33.56
CA GLY A 111 -4.90 7.24 34.54
C GLY A 111 -3.69 6.72 35.31
N LEU A 112 -2.54 7.41 35.25
CA LEU A 112 -1.32 7.04 35.96
C LEU A 112 -1.24 7.65 37.37
N LEU A 113 -2.04 8.69 37.64
CA LEU A 113 -2.23 9.29 38.95
C LEU A 113 -3.72 9.44 39.26
N PRO A 114 -4.12 9.48 40.56
CA PRO A 114 -5.49 9.77 40.92
C PRO A 114 -5.95 11.10 40.31
N ASN A 115 -7.14 11.08 39.71
CA ASN A 115 -7.72 12.24 39.07
C ASN A 115 -8.83 12.84 39.92
N ASP A 116 -8.56 14.01 40.48
CA ASP A 116 -9.44 14.76 41.37
C ASP A 116 -10.38 15.73 40.63
N ASN A 117 -10.10 16.06 39.37
CA ASN A 117 -10.96 16.85 38.51
C ASN A 117 -10.96 16.32 37.06
N PRO A 118 -11.82 15.30 36.73
CA PRO A 118 -11.88 14.70 35.40
C PRO A 118 -12.33 15.67 34.30
N ARG A 119 -12.99 16.78 34.66
CA ARG A 119 -13.39 17.80 33.70
C ARG A 119 -12.18 18.56 33.15
N LEU A 120 -11.23 18.86 34.01
CA LEU A 120 -10.00 19.56 33.66
C LEU A 120 -8.88 18.60 33.24
N TYR A 121 -8.65 17.53 34.03
CA TYR A 121 -7.60 16.57 33.73
C TYR A 121 -8.13 15.42 32.87
N ASN A 122 -8.15 15.63 31.55
CA ASN A 122 -8.62 14.64 30.59
C ASN A 122 -7.69 14.59 29.35
N PRO A 123 -7.72 13.50 28.58
CA PRO A 123 -6.82 13.30 27.45
C PRO A 123 -6.98 14.31 26.29
N TYR A 124 -8.03 15.10 26.28
CA TYR A 124 -8.18 16.17 25.27
C TYR A 124 -7.34 17.39 25.62
N LEU A 125 -7.27 17.75 26.89
CA LEU A 125 -6.51 18.89 27.37
C LEU A 125 -5.04 18.56 27.66
N TYR A 126 -4.78 17.34 28.15
CA TYR A 126 -3.43 16.85 28.45
C TYR A 126 -3.18 15.51 27.77
N PRO A 127 -2.96 15.54 26.45
CA PRO A 127 -2.83 14.34 25.65
C PRO A 127 -1.52 13.59 25.91
N ALA A 128 -1.59 12.26 25.69
CA ALA A 128 -0.43 11.37 25.62
C ALA A 128 -0.66 10.38 24.48
N VAL A 129 -0.37 10.80 23.25
CA VAL A 129 -0.76 10.06 22.04
C VAL A 129 0.42 9.28 21.49
N ASP A 130 0.27 7.97 21.37
CA ASP A 130 1.17 7.13 20.57
C ASP A 130 0.70 7.14 19.11
N TRP A 131 1.16 8.11 18.34
CA TRP A 131 0.73 8.33 16.97
C TRP A 131 0.88 7.13 16.06
N ALA A 132 1.96 6.36 16.22
CA ALA A 132 2.21 5.20 15.38
C ALA A 132 1.23 4.06 15.68
N ASN A 133 0.95 3.80 16.96
CA ASN A 133 0.00 2.77 17.36
C ASN A 133 -1.46 3.18 17.12
N GLU A 134 -1.76 4.49 17.15
CA GLU A 134 -3.10 4.98 16.83
C GLU A 134 -3.46 4.89 15.35
N LEU A 135 -2.49 5.00 14.44
CA LEU A 135 -2.77 5.07 13.00
C LEU A 135 -2.43 3.81 12.23
N PHE A 136 -1.62 2.91 12.81
CA PHE A 136 -1.19 1.68 12.15
C PHE A 136 -1.57 0.44 12.95
N ASN A 137 -1.99 -0.58 12.22
CA ASN A 137 -2.10 -1.93 12.74
C ASN A 137 -0.73 -2.61 12.71
N ASP A 138 -0.48 -3.55 13.61
CA ASP A 138 0.77 -4.32 13.61
C ASP A 138 0.87 -5.28 12.43
N TRP A 139 -0.29 -5.69 11.89
CA TRP A 139 -0.40 -6.68 10.83
C TRP A 139 -1.24 -6.17 9.67
N GLY A 140 -0.73 -6.38 8.47
CA GLY A 140 -1.48 -6.36 7.21
C GLY A 140 -1.87 -7.78 6.80
N HIS A 141 -2.83 -7.90 5.89
CA HIS A 141 -3.40 -9.19 5.50
C HIS A 141 -3.47 -9.31 3.98
N ASN A 142 -2.89 -10.38 3.44
CA ASN A 142 -2.92 -10.66 2.01
C ASN A 142 -3.57 -12.02 1.76
N ARG A 143 -4.35 -12.10 0.69
CA ARG A 143 -5.03 -13.31 0.22
C ARG A 143 -4.72 -13.53 -1.23
N ARG A 144 -4.55 -14.79 -1.60
CA ARG A 144 -4.37 -15.19 -2.98
C ARG A 144 -5.06 -16.51 -3.24
N ALA A 145 -5.78 -16.58 -4.34
CA ALA A 145 -6.40 -17.79 -4.84
C ALA A 145 -6.07 -17.97 -6.32
N ASN A 146 -5.74 -19.16 -6.75
CA ASN A 146 -5.53 -19.51 -8.16
C ASN A 146 -6.32 -20.78 -8.46
N ILE A 147 -7.03 -20.78 -9.59
CA ILE A 147 -7.70 -21.96 -10.14
C ILE A 147 -7.19 -22.09 -11.57
N ASN A 148 -6.64 -23.26 -11.89
CA ASN A 148 -6.17 -23.51 -13.25
C ASN A 148 -6.57 -24.88 -13.77
N ILE A 149 -6.64 -24.97 -15.09
CA ILE A 149 -6.90 -26.19 -15.83
C ILE A 149 -5.84 -26.35 -16.94
N ARG A 150 -5.30 -27.56 -17.07
CA ARG A 150 -4.29 -27.92 -18.08
C ARG A 150 -4.63 -29.27 -18.69
N GLY A 151 -4.55 -29.37 -20.01
CA GLY A 151 -4.81 -30.61 -20.68
C GLY A 151 -4.66 -30.53 -22.20
N GLY A 152 -5.03 -31.58 -22.89
CA GLY A 152 -5.03 -31.59 -24.35
C GLY A 152 -4.78 -32.94 -24.99
N ALA A 153 -4.87 -32.90 -26.31
CA ALA A 153 -4.62 -34.01 -27.23
C ALA A 153 -3.46 -33.63 -28.19
N PRO A 154 -2.95 -34.57 -29.02
CA PRO A 154 -1.82 -34.31 -29.92
C PRO A 154 -2.00 -33.13 -30.87
N LYS A 155 -3.27 -32.80 -31.26
CA LYS A 155 -3.58 -31.69 -32.17
C LYS A 155 -3.90 -30.37 -31.47
N ALA A 156 -4.23 -30.40 -30.18
CA ALA A 156 -4.57 -29.21 -29.41
C ALA A 156 -4.29 -29.43 -27.93
N SER A 157 -3.54 -28.56 -27.30
CA SER A 157 -3.34 -28.55 -25.85
C SER A 157 -3.55 -27.14 -25.31
N TYR A 158 -4.00 -27.06 -24.07
CA TYR A 158 -4.41 -25.80 -23.45
C TYR A 158 -3.99 -25.70 -22.00
N TYR A 159 -3.82 -24.48 -21.57
CA TYR A 159 -3.73 -24.02 -20.18
C TYR A 159 -4.67 -22.83 -20.02
N ALA A 160 -5.42 -22.78 -18.93
CA ALA A 160 -6.19 -21.61 -18.55
C ALA A 160 -6.18 -21.45 -17.03
N SER A 161 -6.08 -20.22 -16.57
CA SER A 161 -6.12 -19.89 -15.14
C SER A 161 -6.91 -18.61 -14.87
N LEU A 162 -7.46 -18.56 -13.66
CA LEU A 162 -8.01 -17.36 -13.04
C LEU A 162 -7.41 -17.26 -11.65
N SER A 163 -6.91 -16.08 -11.30
CA SER A 163 -6.42 -15.84 -9.94
C SER A 163 -6.93 -14.53 -9.36
N TYR A 164 -7.02 -14.53 -8.05
CA TYR A 164 -7.36 -13.39 -7.22
C TYR A 164 -6.21 -13.08 -6.29
N TYR A 165 -5.86 -11.81 -6.16
CA TYR A 165 -4.96 -11.27 -5.15
C TYR A 165 -5.65 -10.12 -4.44
N GLY A 166 -5.70 -10.17 -3.11
CA GLY A 166 -6.22 -9.11 -2.26
C GLY A 166 -5.21 -8.74 -1.18
N GLU A 167 -5.00 -7.44 -0.99
CA GLU A 167 -4.11 -6.88 0.02
C GLU A 167 -4.83 -5.81 0.81
N ASN A 168 -4.76 -5.91 2.14
CA ASN A 168 -5.15 -4.87 3.07
C ASN A 168 -3.90 -4.26 3.69
N GLY A 169 -3.77 -2.94 3.59
CA GLY A 169 -2.66 -2.22 4.18
C GLY A 169 -2.71 -2.21 5.71
N MET A 170 -1.63 -1.70 6.31
CA MET A 170 -1.49 -1.63 7.77
C MET A 170 -2.04 -0.35 8.38
N THR A 171 -2.50 0.63 7.61
CA THR A 171 -3.18 1.81 8.15
C THR A 171 -4.50 1.42 8.79
N ARG A 172 -4.82 1.98 9.96
CA ARG A 172 -6.12 1.78 10.60
C ARG A 172 -7.24 2.34 9.74
N ASN A 173 -8.35 1.65 9.74
CA ASN A 173 -9.54 2.04 9.01
C ASN A 173 -10.48 2.86 9.91
N PHE A 174 -10.56 4.14 9.64
CA PHE A 174 -11.52 5.05 10.26
C PHE A 174 -12.75 5.19 9.34
N LYS A 175 -13.90 4.73 9.83
CA LYS A 175 -15.17 4.92 9.13
C LYS A 175 -15.64 6.35 9.32
N LEU A 176 -15.79 7.06 8.24
CA LEU A 176 -16.36 8.39 8.17
C LEU A 176 -17.74 8.29 7.51
N GLU A 177 -18.57 9.35 7.61
CA GLU A 177 -19.92 9.33 7.06
C GLU A 177 -19.96 8.97 5.57
N ASN A 178 -19.03 9.49 4.77
CA ASN A 178 -19.04 9.40 3.32
C ASN A 178 -17.96 8.50 2.71
N TYR A 179 -16.95 8.10 3.49
CA TYR A 179 -15.85 7.24 3.02
C TYR A 179 -15.12 6.60 4.20
N ASN A 180 -14.18 5.72 3.88
CA ASN A 180 -13.28 5.10 4.86
C ASN A 180 -11.82 5.30 4.46
N THR A 181 -10.91 5.08 5.41
CA THR A 181 -9.48 5.27 5.22
C THR A 181 -8.74 3.96 4.95
N SER A 182 -9.46 2.91 4.58
CA SER A 182 -8.85 1.61 4.31
C SER A 182 -7.88 1.72 3.14
N MET A 183 -6.76 1.03 3.27
CA MET A 183 -5.84 0.81 2.17
C MET A 183 -6.11 -0.61 1.67
N LYS A 184 -6.71 -0.72 0.49
CA LYS A 184 -7.12 -1.99 -0.09
C LYS A 184 -6.73 -2.07 -1.56
N TYR A 185 -6.13 -3.18 -1.95
CA TYR A 185 -5.85 -3.49 -3.36
C TYR A 185 -6.38 -4.88 -3.69
N GLU A 186 -7.06 -4.99 -4.82
CA GLU A 186 -7.58 -6.25 -5.35
C GLU A 186 -7.18 -6.39 -6.82
N ARG A 187 -6.75 -7.59 -7.20
CA ARG A 187 -6.36 -7.89 -8.57
C ARG A 187 -6.88 -9.25 -8.99
N TYR A 188 -7.48 -9.29 -10.16
CA TYR A 188 -7.97 -10.49 -10.82
C TYR A 188 -7.12 -10.71 -12.06
N ASN A 189 -6.39 -11.81 -12.10
CA ASN A 189 -5.55 -12.19 -13.23
C ASN A 189 -6.25 -13.29 -14.03
N PHE A 190 -5.98 -13.31 -15.31
CA PHE A 190 -6.35 -14.41 -16.19
C PHE A 190 -5.20 -14.74 -17.11
N THR A 191 -5.01 -16.03 -17.40
CA THR A 191 -4.01 -16.54 -18.34
C THR A 191 -4.64 -17.64 -19.18
N SER A 192 -4.38 -17.62 -20.48
CA SER A 192 -4.83 -18.68 -21.39
C SER A 192 -3.78 -18.91 -22.46
N ASN A 193 -3.27 -20.15 -22.54
CA ASN A 193 -2.32 -20.59 -23.56
C ASN A 193 -2.95 -21.76 -24.33
N LEU A 194 -3.02 -21.61 -25.64
CA LEU A 194 -3.54 -22.63 -26.54
C LEU A 194 -2.48 -22.97 -27.59
N ASN A 195 -2.09 -24.23 -27.63
CA ASN A 195 -1.14 -24.75 -28.60
C ASN A 195 -1.88 -25.66 -29.58
N LEU A 196 -1.92 -25.28 -30.85
CA LEU A 196 -2.61 -25.99 -31.93
C LEU A 196 -1.59 -26.60 -32.89
N LYS A 197 -1.82 -27.81 -33.34
CA LYS A 197 -1.07 -28.47 -34.41
C LYS A 197 -2.06 -28.95 -35.51
N PRO A 198 -2.51 -28.01 -36.38
CA PRO A 198 -3.45 -28.35 -37.45
C PRO A 198 -2.92 -29.43 -38.37
N THR A 199 -1.61 -29.40 -38.62
CA THR A 199 -0.87 -30.40 -39.38
C THR A 199 0.35 -30.91 -38.59
N THR A 200 1.04 -31.92 -39.08
CA THR A 200 2.31 -32.39 -38.48
C THR A 200 3.45 -31.40 -38.69
N LYS A 201 3.29 -30.42 -39.59
CA LYS A 201 4.30 -29.44 -39.98
C LYS A 201 3.99 -28.00 -39.53
N THR A 202 2.77 -27.76 -39.03
CA THR A 202 2.29 -26.45 -38.64
C THR A 202 1.97 -26.44 -37.15
N ALA A 203 2.53 -25.49 -36.39
CA ALA A 203 2.18 -25.22 -35.02
C ALA A 203 1.75 -23.77 -34.85
N ILE A 204 0.69 -23.54 -34.08
CA ILE A 204 0.15 -22.21 -33.77
C ILE A 204 0.05 -22.13 -32.25
N ASP A 205 0.76 -21.16 -31.66
CA ASP A 205 0.71 -20.86 -30.24
C ASP A 205 -0.05 -19.55 -30.05
N LEU A 206 -1.11 -19.58 -29.24
CA LEU A 206 -1.92 -18.42 -28.85
C LEU A 206 -1.75 -18.23 -27.36
N GLY A 207 -1.28 -17.05 -26.98
CA GLY A 207 -1.11 -16.67 -25.59
C GLY A 207 -1.92 -15.41 -25.27
N PHE A 208 -2.68 -15.46 -24.17
CA PHE A 208 -3.39 -14.31 -23.60
C PHE A 208 -3.16 -14.31 -22.10
N PHE A 209 -2.76 -13.17 -21.56
CA PHE A 209 -2.74 -12.97 -20.13
C PHE A 209 -2.97 -11.50 -19.80
N GLY A 210 -3.53 -11.26 -18.63
CA GLY A 210 -3.79 -9.90 -18.20
C GLY A 210 -4.37 -9.84 -16.79
N TYR A 211 -4.72 -8.63 -16.39
CA TYR A 211 -5.34 -8.41 -15.10
C TYR A 211 -6.31 -7.22 -15.10
N LEU A 212 -7.19 -7.23 -14.10
CA LEU A 212 -8.01 -6.12 -13.65
C LEU A 212 -7.58 -5.82 -12.22
N GLY A 213 -7.11 -4.60 -11.97
CA GLY A 213 -6.68 -4.13 -10.64
C GLY A 213 -7.59 -3.02 -10.13
N GLN A 214 -7.95 -3.08 -8.85
CA GLN A 214 -8.71 -2.05 -8.15
C GLN A 214 -7.99 -1.71 -6.85
N GLY A 215 -7.71 -0.44 -6.64
CA GLY A 215 -7.09 0.07 -5.42
C GLY A 215 -7.94 1.18 -4.79
N HIS A 216 -8.05 1.17 -3.47
CA HIS A 216 -8.59 2.24 -2.66
C HIS A 216 -7.54 2.65 -1.64
N TYR A 217 -7.20 3.94 -1.62
CA TYR A 217 -6.08 4.44 -0.82
C TYR A 217 -6.43 5.79 -0.20
N PRO A 218 -5.96 6.08 1.04
CA PRO A 218 -5.98 7.45 1.54
C PRO A 218 -5.08 8.33 0.66
N GLN A 219 -5.35 9.64 0.61
CA GLN A 219 -4.55 10.58 -0.19
C GLN A 219 -3.08 10.61 0.23
N SER A 220 -2.82 10.41 1.51
CA SER A 220 -1.47 10.33 2.04
C SER A 220 -0.93 8.92 1.96
N SER A 221 0.27 8.76 1.41
CA SER A 221 0.95 7.46 1.39
C SER A 221 1.29 6.99 2.80
N ALA A 222 1.38 5.66 3.00
CA ALA A 222 1.76 5.07 4.29
C ALA A 222 3.11 5.62 4.81
N ALA A 223 4.09 5.81 3.93
CA ALA A 223 5.38 6.38 4.28
C ALA A 223 5.25 7.83 4.77
N SER A 224 4.43 8.65 4.10
CA SER A 224 4.18 10.04 4.49
C SER A 224 3.41 10.16 5.80
N LEU A 225 2.47 9.22 6.06
CA LEU A 225 1.75 9.15 7.33
C LEU A 225 2.68 8.74 8.46
N TYR A 226 3.52 7.73 8.23
CA TYR A 226 4.49 7.28 9.22
C TYR A 226 5.51 8.36 9.58
N ALA A 227 6.03 9.09 8.58
CA ALA A 227 6.88 10.26 8.82
C ALA A 227 6.16 11.33 9.66
N SER A 228 4.88 11.60 9.39
CA SER A 228 4.09 12.55 10.19
C SER A 228 3.94 12.11 11.66
N CYS A 229 3.84 10.81 11.93
CA CYS A 229 3.80 10.29 13.31
C CYS A 229 5.12 10.55 14.06
N MET A 230 6.24 10.60 13.36
CA MET A 230 7.55 10.89 13.95
C MET A 230 7.80 12.39 14.16
N ASP A 231 7.19 13.24 13.34
CA ASP A 231 7.37 14.70 13.40
C ASP A 231 6.54 15.33 14.52
N VAL A 232 5.47 14.66 14.97
CA VAL A 232 4.54 15.20 15.97
C VAL A 232 4.85 14.61 17.33
N ASN A 233 5.07 15.49 18.31
CA ASN A 233 5.30 15.02 19.68
C ASN A 233 4.00 14.48 20.33
N PRO A 234 4.12 13.60 21.34
CA PRO A 234 2.98 12.89 21.92
C PRO A 234 2.05 13.74 22.79
N VAL A 235 2.47 14.97 23.17
CA VAL A 235 1.72 15.81 24.13
C VAL A 235 1.17 17.11 23.52
N ILE A 236 1.27 17.27 22.20
CA ILE A 236 0.98 18.55 21.55
C ILE A 236 -0.52 18.82 21.40
N TYR A 237 -1.29 17.80 21.03
CA TYR A 237 -2.74 17.82 20.90
C TYR A 237 -3.30 16.39 20.90
N PRO A 238 -4.59 16.20 21.20
CA PRO A 238 -5.24 14.91 21.08
C PRO A 238 -5.40 14.50 19.61
N MET A 239 -5.76 13.27 19.35
CA MET A 239 -6.03 12.78 17.99
C MET A 239 -7.18 13.55 17.35
N VAL A 240 -8.22 13.80 18.11
CA VAL A 240 -9.44 14.51 17.73
C VAL A 240 -9.98 15.29 18.94
N LEU A 241 -10.61 16.44 18.73
CA LEU A 241 -11.26 17.21 19.80
C LEU A 241 -12.61 16.57 20.21
N PRO A 242 -13.16 16.90 21.39
CA PRO A 242 -14.44 16.36 21.87
C PRO A 242 -15.60 16.49 20.88
N ASN A 243 -15.63 17.56 20.10
CA ASN A 243 -16.64 17.83 19.06
C ASN A 243 -16.33 17.17 17.71
N GLY A 244 -15.30 16.30 17.62
CA GLY A 244 -14.91 15.63 16.39
C GLY A 244 -14.05 16.46 15.41
N MET A 245 -13.71 17.68 15.74
CA MET A 245 -12.82 18.55 14.94
C MET A 245 -11.37 18.14 15.06
N ILE A 246 -10.56 18.52 14.06
CA ILE A 246 -9.12 18.18 14.01
C ILE A 246 -8.31 19.24 14.72
N PRO A 247 -7.58 18.91 15.78
CA PRO A 247 -6.73 19.86 16.48
C PRO A 247 -5.44 20.16 15.73
N GLY A 248 -4.96 21.40 15.89
CA GLY A 248 -3.67 21.90 15.42
C GLY A 248 -3.11 22.95 16.37
N ILE A 249 -1.89 23.47 16.07
CA ILE A 249 -1.25 24.50 16.91
C ILE A 249 -1.12 25.85 16.22
N ASN A 250 -0.76 25.85 14.95
CA ASN A 250 -0.67 27.06 14.14
C ASN A 250 -0.66 26.71 12.64
N THR A 251 -0.56 27.75 11.81
CA THR A 251 -0.58 27.65 10.35
C THR A 251 0.64 26.92 9.76
N GLN A 252 1.75 26.77 10.44
CA GLN A 252 2.97 26.17 9.91
C GLN A 252 3.14 24.69 10.27
N GLN A 253 2.62 24.26 11.40
CA GLN A 253 2.61 22.84 11.79
C GLN A 253 1.23 22.23 11.55
N LYS A 254 0.83 22.19 10.31
CA LYS A 254 -0.52 21.87 9.85
C LYS A 254 -0.97 20.42 10.03
N PHE A 255 -0.11 19.51 10.51
CA PHE A 255 -0.40 18.11 10.23
C PHE A 255 -0.61 17.28 11.49
N ASN A 256 -1.83 17.32 11.99
CA ASN A 256 -2.32 16.22 12.79
C ASN A 256 -2.30 14.94 11.94
N PRO A 257 -1.53 13.89 12.30
CA PRO A 257 -1.41 12.67 11.50
C PRO A 257 -2.76 11.95 11.29
N TYR A 258 -3.65 12.00 12.29
CA TYR A 258 -5.02 11.50 12.15
C TYR A 258 -5.82 12.33 11.12
N GLY A 259 -5.74 13.65 11.20
CA GLY A 259 -6.40 14.54 10.23
C GLY A 259 -5.92 14.27 8.80
N LYS A 260 -4.61 14.06 8.64
CA LYS A 260 -4.00 13.71 7.36
C LYS A 260 -4.48 12.37 6.81
N LEU A 261 -4.70 11.37 7.65
CA LEU A 261 -5.25 10.08 7.26
C LEU A 261 -6.76 10.14 7.07
N ALA A 262 -7.49 10.63 8.08
CA ALA A 262 -8.94 10.52 8.16
C ALA A 262 -9.68 11.62 7.40
N ARG A 263 -9.07 12.81 7.23
CA ARG A 263 -9.74 13.99 6.66
C ARG A 263 -9.08 14.51 5.38
N GLY A 264 -7.97 13.90 4.94
CA GLY A 264 -7.28 14.29 3.71
C GLY A 264 -7.96 13.83 2.41
N GLY A 265 -8.96 12.94 2.52
CA GLY A 265 -9.61 12.32 1.37
C GLY A 265 -9.00 10.99 0.95
N TYR A 266 -9.35 10.53 -0.23
CA TYR A 266 -8.92 9.23 -0.77
C TYR A 266 -8.74 9.29 -2.28
N TYR A 267 -8.16 8.23 -2.83
CA TYR A 267 -8.22 7.99 -4.26
C TYR A 267 -8.53 6.53 -4.57
N ASP A 268 -9.27 6.33 -5.66
CA ASP A 268 -9.50 5.02 -6.25
C ASP A 268 -8.66 4.90 -7.51
N GLU A 269 -8.00 3.77 -7.68
CA GLU A 269 -7.24 3.43 -8.87
C GLU A 269 -7.82 2.17 -9.51
N PHE A 270 -8.08 2.25 -10.80
CA PHE A 270 -8.48 1.11 -11.61
C PHE A 270 -7.47 0.94 -12.73
N SER A 271 -6.89 -0.25 -12.84
CA SER A 271 -5.92 -0.57 -13.87
C SER A 271 -6.28 -1.86 -14.59
N THR A 272 -6.04 -1.89 -15.88
CA THR A 272 -6.24 -3.08 -16.70
C THR A 272 -5.04 -3.28 -17.60
N GLN A 273 -4.65 -4.53 -17.76
CA GLN A 273 -3.61 -4.92 -18.71
C GLN A 273 -4.06 -6.15 -19.46
N LEU A 274 -3.87 -6.13 -20.76
CA LEU A 274 -4.05 -7.30 -21.63
C LEU A 274 -2.80 -7.44 -22.51
N ASN A 275 -2.24 -8.62 -22.48
CA ASN A 275 -1.11 -9.02 -23.30
C ASN A 275 -1.54 -10.23 -24.14
N SER A 276 -1.25 -10.18 -25.43
CA SER A 276 -1.55 -11.26 -26.34
C SER A 276 -0.38 -11.51 -27.29
N ASN A 277 -0.23 -12.75 -27.69
CA ASN A 277 0.71 -13.15 -28.71
C ASN A 277 0.17 -14.31 -29.54
N VAL A 278 0.47 -14.26 -30.80
CA VAL A 278 0.20 -15.32 -31.78
C VAL A 278 1.50 -15.68 -32.43
N ARG A 279 1.93 -16.92 -32.30
CA ARG A 279 3.11 -17.46 -32.99
C ARG A 279 2.68 -18.55 -33.93
N VAL A 280 3.15 -18.48 -35.16
CA VAL A 280 2.97 -19.54 -36.17
C VAL A 280 4.35 -20.07 -36.51
N LYS A 281 4.53 -21.37 -36.41
CA LYS A 281 5.72 -22.09 -36.86
C LYS A 281 5.34 -23.06 -37.97
N GLN A 282 6.08 -23.03 -39.07
CA GLN A 282 5.90 -23.91 -40.22
C GLN A 282 7.20 -24.63 -40.53
N ASP A 283 7.20 -25.96 -40.52
CA ASP A 283 8.31 -26.75 -41.03
C ASP A 283 8.26 -26.76 -42.55
N LEU A 284 9.40 -26.40 -43.19
CA LEU A 284 9.52 -26.18 -44.64
C LEU A 284 10.11 -27.36 -45.37
N ASP A 285 10.08 -28.56 -44.79
CA ASP A 285 10.59 -29.81 -45.37
C ASP A 285 9.69 -30.34 -46.52
N PHE A 286 9.28 -29.45 -47.43
CA PHE A 286 8.50 -29.76 -48.63
C PHE A 286 9.36 -30.35 -49.74
N TRP A 287 10.66 -30.00 -49.74
CA TRP A 287 11.62 -30.47 -50.74
C TRP A 287 12.83 -31.15 -50.04
N LYS A 288 13.57 -31.99 -50.77
CA LYS A 288 14.75 -32.64 -50.21
C LYS A 288 15.81 -31.70 -49.68
N TRP A 289 15.98 -30.52 -50.34
CA TRP A 289 16.96 -29.49 -49.94
C TRP A 289 16.52 -28.63 -48.76
N SER A 290 15.23 -28.54 -48.50
CA SER A 290 14.70 -27.75 -47.39
C SER A 290 14.46 -28.59 -46.10
N LYS A 291 14.88 -29.85 -46.11
CA LYS A 291 14.74 -30.77 -44.99
C LYS A 291 15.45 -30.23 -43.75
N GLY A 292 14.68 -30.06 -42.66
CA GLY A 292 15.19 -29.53 -41.40
C GLY A 292 15.04 -27.97 -41.26
N LEU A 293 14.59 -27.28 -42.32
CA LEU A 293 14.27 -25.87 -42.22
C LEU A 293 12.90 -25.65 -41.58
N SER A 294 12.78 -24.63 -40.76
CA SER A 294 11.50 -24.13 -40.26
C SER A 294 11.49 -22.61 -40.26
N ALA A 295 10.31 -22.04 -40.51
CA ALA A 295 10.07 -20.60 -40.35
C ALA A 295 9.10 -20.36 -39.22
N SER A 296 9.30 -19.26 -38.48
CA SER A 296 8.35 -18.84 -37.44
C SER A 296 8.14 -17.34 -37.52
N ALA A 297 6.90 -16.93 -37.32
CA ALA A 297 6.50 -15.55 -37.20
C ALA A 297 5.70 -15.38 -35.91
N MET A 298 5.83 -14.22 -35.26
CA MET A 298 5.10 -13.89 -34.05
C MET A 298 4.59 -12.45 -34.12
N ILE A 299 3.34 -12.27 -33.75
CA ILE A 299 2.71 -10.96 -33.55
C ILE A 299 2.30 -10.87 -32.09
N ALA A 300 2.59 -9.75 -31.46
CA ALA A 300 2.20 -9.45 -30.10
C ALA A 300 1.45 -8.13 -30.03
N PHE A 301 0.44 -8.06 -29.17
CA PHE A 301 -0.33 -6.87 -28.88
C PHE A 301 -0.50 -6.71 -27.38
N ASP A 302 -0.14 -5.54 -26.87
CA ASP A 302 -0.19 -5.19 -25.46
C ASP A 302 -0.98 -3.91 -25.28
N THR A 303 -1.85 -3.90 -24.28
CA THR A 303 -2.56 -2.70 -23.87
C THR A 303 -2.54 -2.56 -22.35
N TYR A 304 -2.40 -1.32 -21.91
CA TYR A 304 -2.47 -0.95 -20.50
C TYR A 304 -3.32 0.31 -20.36
N ASN A 305 -4.29 0.26 -19.45
CA ASN A 305 -5.09 1.41 -19.08
C ASN A 305 -5.03 1.59 -17.58
N SER A 306 -4.92 2.84 -17.13
CA SER A 306 -5.05 3.22 -15.72
C SER A 306 -5.94 4.44 -15.61
N ARG A 307 -6.85 4.39 -14.65
CA ARG A 307 -7.74 5.50 -14.30
C ARG A 307 -7.64 5.72 -12.81
N ARG A 308 -7.35 6.95 -12.40
CA ARG A 308 -7.33 7.38 -11.01
C ARG A 308 -8.42 8.43 -10.78
N ARG A 309 -9.20 8.23 -9.72
CA ARG A 309 -10.17 9.21 -9.23
C ARG A 309 -9.69 9.71 -7.88
N ASN A 310 -9.42 10.99 -7.78
CA ASN A 310 -8.99 11.63 -6.54
C ASN A 310 -10.17 12.36 -5.91
N TYR A 311 -10.30 12.20 -4.60
CA TYR A 311 -11.16 12.98 -3.74
C TYR A 311 -10.29 13.64 -2.68
N ASN A 312 -10.01 14.92 -2.85
CA ASN A 312 -9.21 15.71 -1.93
C ASN A 312 -10.16 16.46 -0.98
N ARG A 313 -9.85 16.42 0.29
CA ARG A 313 -10.55 17.16 1.32
C ARG A 313 -9.53 17.96 2.13
N SER A 314 -9.89 19.19 2.46
CA SER A 314 -9.16 20.04 3.39
C SER A 314 -10.13 20.54 4.42
N GLU A 315 -9.84 20.35 5.68
CA GLU A 315 -10.64 20.86 6.78
C GLU A 315 -9.82 21.87 7.57
N PRO A 316 -10.46 22.89 8.16
CA PRO A 316 -9.80 23.78 9.09
C PRO A 316 -9.33 22.99 10.31
N MET A 317 -8.27 23.47 10.94
CA MET A 317 -7.81 22.97 12.22
C MET A 317 -8.29 23.87 13.34
N TYR A 318 -8.41 23.30 14.51
CA TYR A 318 -8.96 23.97 15.67
C TYR A 318 -7.99 23.87 16.84
N LYS A 319 -8.08 24.80 17.77
CA LYS A 319 -7.43 24.71 19.10
C LYS A 319 -8.45 25.10 20.16
N PHE A 320 -8.23 24.68 21.40
CA PHE A 320 -9.00 25.21 22.52
C PHE A 320 -8.79 26.71 22.65
N LYS A 321 -9.90 27.43 22.85
CA LYS A 321 -9.90 28.85 23.18
C LYS A 321 -9.87 28.97 24.69
N GLY A 322 -8.67 29.07 25.26
CA GLY A 322 -8.52 29.17 26.69
C GLY A 322 -7.15 29.71 27.05
N ALA A 323 -6.98 30.12 28.28
CA ALA A 323 -5.71 30.55 28.83
C ALA A 323 -5.08 29.44 29.68
N THR A 324 -3.76 29.50 29.80
CA THR A 324 -2.99 28.65 30.72
C THR A 324 -2.32 29.51 31.76
N ASP A 325 -2.13 28.95 32.95
CA ASP A 325 -1.36 29.59 34.01
C ASP A 325 0.17 29.58 33.74
N GLU A 326 0.96 30.07 34.64
CA GLU A 326 2.44 30.10 34.58
C GLU A 326 3.07 28.71 34.52
N ASN A 327 2.36 27.67 34.97
CA ASN A 327 2.76 26.29 34.95
C ASN A 327 2.31 25.57 33.66
N GLY A 328 1.61 26.26 32.75
CA GLY A 328 1.05 25.67 31.52
C GLY A 328 -0.24 24.88 31.74
N LEU A 329 -0.87 24.98 32.93
CA LEU A 329 -2.14 24.35 33.23
C LEU A 329 -3.30 25.20 32.71
N TRP A 330 -4.30 24.55 32.11
CA TRP A 330 -5.51 25.22 31.64
C TRP A 330 -6.31 25.84 32.79
N ILE A 331 -6.76 27.06 32.60
CA ILE A 331 -7.64 27.78 33.52
C ILE A 331 -9.08 27.44 33.14
N GLU A 332 -9.77 26.72 34.02
CA GLU A 332 -11.09 26.11 33.76
C GLU A 332 -12.12 27.14 33.25
N ASP A 333 -12.24 28.27 33.90
CA ASP A 333 -13.21 29.34 33.57
C ASP A 333 -13.05 29.95 32.16
N THR A 334 -11.88 29.74 31.53
CA THR A 334 -11.59 30.23 30.17
C THR A 334 -11.85 29.22 29.06
N LEU A 335 -12.07 27.95 29.41
CA LEU A 335 -12.18 26.84 28.49
C LEU A 335 -13.59 26.57 28.02
N PHE A 336 -14.58 26.92 28.84
CA PHE A 336 -15.95 26.52 28.63
C PHE A 336 -16.87 27.75 28.40
N ASP A 337 -17.87 27.56 27.57
CA ASP A 337 -18.96 28.48 27.43
C ASP A 337 -19.82 28.48 28.71
N GLU A 338 -20.13 29.67 29.26
CA GLU A 338 -20.82 29.82 30.52
C GLU A 338 -22.29 29.32 30.48
N GLU A 339 -22.91 29.34 29.32
CA GLU A 339 -24.32 28.96 29.15
C GLU A 339 -24.47 27.48 28.84
N THR A 340 -23.62 26.96 27.94
CA THR A 340 -23.72 25.58 27.44
C THR A 340 -22.85 24.60 28.19
N GLY A 341 -21.76 25.06 28.82
CA GLY A 341 -20.76 24.23 29.45
C GLY A 341 -19.89 23.46 28.46
N GLU A 342 -19.98 23.77 27.18
CA GLU A 342 -19.16 23.15 26.13
C GLU A 342 -17.82 23.85 25.97
N TYR A 343 -16.82 23.11 25.43
CA TYR A 343 -15.51 23.70 25.13
C TYR A 343 -15.58 24.77 24.08
N LEU A 344 -14.82 25.84 24.30
CA LEU A 344 -14.63 26.92 23.32
C LEU A 344 -13.45 26.60 22.40
N TYR A 345 -13.57 26.91 21.12
CA TYR A 345 -12.58 26.62 20.09
C TYR A 345 -12.28 27.84 19.21
N ASP A 346 -11.00 27.96 18.81
CA ASP A 346 -10.56 28.87 17.78
C ASP A 346 -10.26 28.10 16.49
N VAL A 347 -10.62 28.68 15.35
CA VAL A 347 -10.25 28.16 14.02
C VAL A 347 -8.82 28.61 13.69
N LEU A 348 -8.00 27.69 13.18
CA LEU A 348 -6.64 27.98 12.74
C LEU A 348 -6.59 28.10 11.21
N GLY A 349 -6.07 29.23 10.72
CA GLY A 349 -5.77 29.40 9.30
C GLY A 349 -6.82 30.06 8.45
N GLU A 350 -7.66 30.89 9.03
CA GLU A 350 -8.38 31.95 8.31
C GLU A 350 -7.52 33.16 8.06
#